data_6bc7394d80d53a25d5fc7bac11919cd5
#
_entry.id   6bc7394d80d53a25d5fc7bac11919cd5
#
_cell.length_a   1.000
_cell.length_b   1.000
_cell.length_c   1.000
_cell.angle_alpha   90.00
_cell.angle_beta   90.00
_cell.angle_gamma   90.00
#
_symmetry.space_group_name_H-M   'P 1'
#
loop_
_entity.id
_entity.type
_entity.pdbx_description
1 polymer ?
#
loop_
_entity_poly.entity_id
_entity_poly.type
_entity_poly.pdbx_seq_one_letter_code
_entity_poly.pdbx_strand_id
1 'polypeptide(L)'
;MSKKLLAVIDMQNDFITGALGNAQCRAVVSNVVKKVNHTDADIVYTLDTHGEDYPDTQEGRKLPVKHCIKGTPGWELIPELEHIQEKTHFEKNTFGSTHLAEWIRKQGYTEVELIGVCTDICVISNAMTIKAFNPEVEISVDAGCCAGVTPQSHKTALDAMKGCQIRIEE
;
A
#
# COMPACT_ATOMS: atom_id res chain seq x y z
N MET A 1 23.25 10.99 -6.75
CA MET A 1 22.41 10.14 -7.62
C MET A 1 21.08 9.94 -6.92
N SER A 2 19.99 9.93 -7.67
CA SER A 2 18.67 9.64 -7.14
C SER A 2 18.59 8.17 -6.71
N LYS A 3 18.13 7.92 -5.48
CA LYS A 3 17.85 6.58 -4.97
C LYS A 3 16.33 6.39 -4.91
N LYS A 4 15.82 5.49 -5.73
CA LYS A 4 14.38 5.31 -5.96
C LYS A 4 13.84 4.08 -5.26
N LEU A 5 12.64 4.21 -4.71
CA LEU A 5 11.91 3.12 -4.06
C LEU A 5 10.51 3.00 -4.66
N LEU A 6 10.11 1.78 -4.98
CA LEU A 6 8.73 1.41 -5.25
C LEU A 6 8.15 0.70 -4.02
N ALA A 7 7.16 1.30 -3.40
CA ALA A 7 6.45 0.74 -2.26
C ALA A 7 5.11 0.15 -2.71
N VAL A 8 4.99 -1.17 -2.62
CA VAL A 8 3.78 -1.92 -2.99
C VAL A 8 2.93 -2.10 -1.74
N ILE A 9 1.78 -1.46 -1.70
CA ILE A 9 0.92 -1.38 -0.52
C ILE A 9 -0.16 -2.46 -0.55
N ASP A 10 -0.10 -3.38 0.41
CA ASP A 10 -1.15 -4.34 0.79
C ASP A 10 -1.78 -5.12 -0.38
N MET A 11 -0.96 -5.57 -1.32
CA MET A 11 -1.43 -6.42 -2.43
C MET A 11 -1.64 -7.86 -1.96
N GLN A 12 -2.57 -8.03 -1.02
CA GLN A 12 -2.88 -9.28 -0.33
C GLN A 12 -4.19 -9.88 -0.85
N ASN A 13 -4.32 -11.21 -0.72
CA ASN A 13 -5.49 -11.93 -1.24
C ASN A 13 -6.82 -11.38 -0.69
N ASP A 14 -6.89 -11.02 0.60
CA ASP A 14 -8.14 -10.53 1.20
C ASP A 14 -8.62 -9.20 0.61
N PHE A 15 -7.73 -8.36 0.07
CA PHE A 15 -8.10 -7.11 -0.59
C PHE A 15 -8.41 -7.27 -2.08
N ILE A 16 -8.07 -8.39 -2.68
CA ILE A 16 -8.25 -8.62 -4.13
C ILE A 16 -9.40 -9.59 -4.39
N THR A 17 -9.28 -10.82 -3.91
CA THR A 17 -10.26 -11.90 -4.14
C THR A 17 -10.95 -12.38 -2.86
N GLY A 18 -10.42 -12.04 -1.68
CA GLY A 18 -10.88 -12.50 -0.39
C GLY A 18 -11.93 -11.61 0.27
N ALA A 19 -11.90 -11.56 1.60
CA ALA A 19 -12.96 -10.99 2.45
C ALA A 19 -13.34 -9.54 2.14
N LEU A 20 -12.38 -8.70 1.78
CA LEU A 20 -12.58 -7.28 1.41
C LEU A 20 -12.32 -7.00 -0.07
N GLY A 21 -12.23 -8.05 -0.88
CA GLY A 21 -12.02 -7.93 -2.32
C GLY A 21 -13.17 -7.20 -3.02
N ASN A 22 -12.83 -6.37 -4.01
CA ASN A 22 -13.81 -5.66 -4.83
C ASN A 22 -13.36 -5.56 -6.29
N ALA A 23 -14.26 -5.15 -7.18
CA ALA A 23 -13.98 -5.08 -8.60
C ALA A 23 -12.86 -4.08 -8.94
N GLN A 24 -12.77 -2.96 -8.21
CA GLN A 24 -11.76 -1.92 -8.43
C GLN A 24 -10.37 -2.45 -8.13
N CYS A 25 -10.19 -3.11 -6.98
CA CYS A 25 -8.91 -3.71 -6.59
C CYS A 25 -8.48 -4.83 -7.54
N ARG A 26 -9.41 -5.67 -8.01
CA ARG A 26 -9.10 -6.69 -9.02
C ARG A 26 -8.65 -6.09 -10.34
N ALA A 27 -9.25 -4.99 -10.76
CA ALA A 27 -8.97 -4.36 -12.05
C ALA A 27 -7.54 -3.81 -12.17
N VAL A 28 -6.89 -3.42 -11.06
CA VAL A 28 -5.53 -2.85 -11.10
C VAL A 28 -4.41 -3.88 -10.99
N VAL A 29 -4.71 -5.14 -10.71
CA VAL A 29 -3.68 -6.19 -10.50
C VAL A 29 -2.70 -6.26 -11.66
N SER A 30 -3.19 -6.29 -12.89
CA SER A 30 -2.31 -6.39 -14.08
C SER A 30 -1.38 -5.18 -14.21
N ASN A 31 -1.84 -3.98 -13.90
CA ASN A 31 -1.02 -2.77 -13.92
C ASN A 31 0.06 -2.80 -12.82
N VAL A 32 -0.32 -3.20 -11.62
CA VAL A 32 0.62 -3.36 -10.49
C VAL A 32 1.72 -4.38 -10.83
N VAL A 33 1.34 -5.55 -11.33
CA VAL A 33 2.29 -6.60 -11.75
C VAL A 33 3.23 -6.09 -12.84
N LYS A 34 2.69 -5.42 -13.86
CA LYS A 34 3.51 -4.81 -14.92
C LYS A 34 4.49 -3.80 -14.37
N LYS A 35 4.06 -2.90 -13.48
CA LYS A 35 4.92 -1.89 -12.83
C LYS A 35 6.04 -2.55 -12.04
N VAL A 36 5.72 -3.53 -11.19
CA VAL A 36 6.69 -4.28 -10.39
C VAL A 36 7.73 -4.98 -11.27
N ASN A 37 7.32 -5.56 -12.38
CA ASN A 37 8.21 -6.31 -13.27
C ASN A 37 9.13 -5.44 -14.14
N HIS A 38 8.82 -4.14 -14.29
CA HIS A 38 9.56 -3.25 -15.20
C HIS A 38 10.23 -2.07 -14.47
N THR A 39 10.12 -1.99 -13.15
CA THR A 39 10.80 -0.92 -12.38
C THR A 39 12.29 -1.17 -12.27
N ASP A 40 13.08 -0.09 -12.29
CA ASP A 40 14.49 -0.08 -11.93
C ASP A 40 14.73 0.38 -10.48
N ALA A 41 13.67 0.72 -9.76
CA ALA A 41 13.71 1.10 -8.35
C ALA A 41 13.87 -0.11 -7.43
N ASP A 42 14.41 0.12 -6.24
CA ASP A 42 14.31 -0.89 -5.17
C ASP A 42 12.84 -1.15 -4.83
N ILE A 43 12.49 -2.38 -4.47
CA ILE A 43 11.12 -2.75 -4.15
C ILE A 43 11.00 -3.11 -2.68
N VAL A 44 9.98 -2.56 -2.01
CA VAL A 44 9.48 -3.01 -0.71
C VAL A 44 7.97 -3.20 -0.79
N TYR A 45 7.40 -3.94 0.15
CA TYR A 45 5.96 -4.07 0.24
C TYR A 45 5.46 -4.04 1.68
N THR A 46 4.19 -3.75 1.86
CA THR A 46 3.51 -3.80 3.14
C THR A 46 2.50 -4.93 3.19
N LEU A 47 2.27 -5.44 4.38
CA LEU A 47 1.22 -6.41 4.68
C LEU A 47 0.39 -5.87 5.85
N ASP A 48 -0.87 -5.58 5.58
CA ASP A 48 -1.86 -5.37 6.64
C ASP A 48 -1.96 -6.68 7.45
N THR A 49 -1.81 -6.58 8.77
CA THR A 49 -1.58 -7.78 9.59
C THR A 49 -2.36 -7.69 10.88
N HIS A 50 -3.32 -8.60 11.06
CA HIS A 50 -4.16 -8.69 12.22
C HIS A 50 -4.02 -10.05 12.92
N GLY A 51 -4.39 -10.09 14.21
CA GLY A 51 -4.53 -11.33 14.98
C GLY A 51 -5.97 -11.80 15.03
N GLU A 52 -6.18 -12.96 15.63
CA GLU A 52 -7.53 -13.52 15.86
C GLU A 52 -8.41 -12.60 16.74
N ASP A 53 -7.78 -11.73 17.52
CA ASP A 53 -8.43 -10.71 18.36
C ASP A 53 -8.92 -9.48 17.59
N TYR A 54 -8.79 -9.48 16.25
CA TYR A 54 -9.24 -8.36 15.41
C TYR A 54 -10.64 -7.83 15.76
N PRO A 55 -11.67 -8.66 16.03
CA PRO A 55 -13.00 -8.16 16.39
C PRO A 55 -13.03 -7.29 17.65
N ASP A 56 -12.05 -7.47 18.55
CA ASP A 56 -11.95 -6.74 19.82
C ASP A 56 -11.16 -5.44 19.68
N THR A 57 -10.56 -5.20 18.52
CA THR A 57 -9.83 -3.96 18.24
C THR A 57 -10.79 -2.81 17.91
N GLN A 58 -10.27 -1.57 17.95
CA GLN A 58 -11.04 -0.41 17.52
C GLN A 58 -11.44 -0.53 16.03
N GLU A 59 -10.53 -0.99 15.19
CA GLU A 59 -10.79 -1.18 13.76
C GLU A 59 -11.85 -2.26 13.54
N GLY A 60 -11.72 -3.41 14.21
CA GLY A 60 -12.67 -4.52 14.08
C GLY A 60 -14.09 -4.17 14.55
N ARG A 61 -14.22 -3.28 15.54
CA ARG A 61 -15.55 -2.77 15.93
C ARG A 61 -16.19 -1.85 14.90
N LYS A 62 -15.39 -1.14 14.09
CA LYS A 62 -15.86 -0.23 13.02
C LYS A 62 -16.04 -0.95 11.70
N LEU A 63 -15.23 -1.95 11.43
CA LEU A 63 -15.31 -2.82 10.25
C LEU A 63 -15.30 -4.28 10.71
N PRO A 64 -16.46 -4.87 11.05
CA PRO A 64 -16.54 -6.21 11.64
C PRO A 64 -16.39 -7.33 10.61
N VAL A 65 -15.33 -7.25 9.80
CA VAL A 65 -14.96 -8.24 8.79
C VAL A 65 -13.53 -8.66 9.05
N LYS A 66 -13.32 -9.87 9.57
CA LYS A 66 -11.98 -10.43 9.74
C LYS A 66 -11.27 -10.51 8.38
N HIS A 67 -10.08 -9.97 8.31
CA HIS A 67 -9.24 -9.99 7.12
C HIS A 67 -7.76 -9.91 7.50
N CYS A 68 -6.91 -10.35 6.61
CA CYS A 68 -5.46 -10.30 6.78
C CYS A 68 -4.98 -10.84 8.14
N ILE A 69 -5.61 -11.93 8.59
CA ILE A 69 -5.20 -12.61 9.82
C ILE A 69 -3.87 -13.31 9.54
N LYS A 70 -2.84 -13.00 10.30
CA LYS A 70 -1.48 -13.49 10.07
C LYS A 70 -1.43 -15.02 9.97
N GLY A 71 -0.76 -15.50 8.93
CA GLY A 71 -0.61 -16.94 8.67
C GLY A 71 -1.77 -17.58 7.92
N THR A 72 -2.80 -16.80 7.53
CA THR A 72 -3.88 -17.29 6.66
C THR A 72 -3.60 -16.97 5.19
N PRO A 73 -4.19 -17.72 4.24
CA PRO A 73 -4.07 -17.40 2.81
C PRO A 73 -4.51 -15.97 2.46
N GLY A 74 -5.50 -15.41 3.16
CA GLY A 74 -5.97 -14.04 2.95
C GLY A 74 -4.92 -12.97 3.25
N TRP A 75 -4.03 -13.24 4.18
CA TRP A 75 -2.93 -12.35 4.56
C TRP A 75 -1.77 -12.35 3.56
N GLU A 76 -1.58 -13.43 2.81
CA GLU A 76 -0.45 -13.58 1.88
C GLU A 76 -0.57 -12.63 0.69
N LEU A 77 0.58 -12.28 0.08
CA LEU A 77 0.62 -11.60 -1.22
C LEU A 77 -0.18 -12.39 -2.26
N ILE A 78 -0.78 -11.66 -3.20
CA ILE A 78 -1.41 -12.30 -4.36
C ILE A 78 -0.39 -13.15 -5.14
N PRO A 79 -0.81 -14.28 -5.73
CA PRO A 79 0.11 -15.18 -6.44
C PRO A 79 0.93 -14.50 -7.54
N GLU A 80 0.36 -13.50 -8.21
CA GLU A 80 1.02 -12.74 -9.27
C GLU A 80 2.24 -11.95 -8.78
N LEU A 81 2.36 -11.71 -7.46
CA LEU A 81 3.48 -11.01 -6.83
C LEU A 81 4.34 -11.91 -5.93
N GLU A 82 4.17 -13.23 -5.96
CA GLU A 82 4.94 -14.17 -5.16
C GLU A 82 6.46 -13.98 -5.33
N HIS A 83 6.90 -13.58 -6.52
CA HIS A 83 8.33 -13.37 -6.82
C HIS A 83 8.98 -12.20 -6.05
N ILE A 84 8.20 -11.35 -5.40
CA ILE A 84 8.77 -10.30 -4.51
C ILE A 84 8.69 -10.66 -3.02
N GLN A 85 8.21 -11.83 -2.65
CA GLN A 85 8.01 -12.19 -1.22
C GLN A 85 9.30 -12.16 -0.39
N GLU A 86 10.47 -12.37 -1.02
CA GLU A 86 11.78 -12.29 -0.36
C GLU A 86 12.32 -10.86 -0.25
N LYS A 87 11.62 -9.86 -0.78
CA LYS A 87 11.99 -8.46 -0.62
C LYS A 87 11.70 -7.97 0.80
N THR A 88 12.34 -6.86 1.18
CA THR A 88 12.05 -6.20 2.45
C THR A 88 10.57 -5.85 2.54
N HIS A 89 9.94 -6.20 3.65
CA HIS A 89 8.52 -5.91 3.87
C HIS A 89 8.26 -5.43 5.28
N PHE A 90 7.11 -4.82 5.45
CA PHE A 90 6.65 -4.24 6.72
C PHE A 90 5.24 -4.72 7.02
N GLU A 91 5.12 -5.50 8.09
CA GLU A 91 3.83 -5.84 8.67
C GLU A 91 3.32 -4.62 9.45
N LYS A 92 2.06 -4.29 9.29
CA LYS A 92 1.42 -3.17 9.96
C LYS A 92 0.05 -3.57 10.49
N ASN A 93 -0.31 -3.12 11.66
CA ASN A 93 -1.60 -3.41 12.31
C ASN A 93 -2.62 -2.28 12.16
N THR A 94 -2.31 -1.30 11.33
CA THR A 94 -3.18 -0.17 10.97
C THR A 94 -2.83 0.31 9.56
N PHE A 95 -3.46 1.37 9.09
CA PHE A 95 -3.41 1.79 7.69
C PHE A 95 -2.03 2.26 7.23
N GLY A 96 -1.36 3.11 8.01
CA GLY A 96 -0.01 3.59 7.72
C GLY A 96 1.06 2.85 8.52
N SER A 97 2.29 2.78 7.96
CA SER A 97 3.44 2.16 8.62
C SER A 97 4.49 3.20 8.99
N THR A 98 4.64 3.46 10.29
CA THR A 98 5.74 4.29 10.79
C THR A 98 7.10 3.62 10.59
N HIS A 99 7.15 2.29 10.67
CA HIS A 99 8.38 1.52 10.45
C HIS A 99 8.89 1.66 9.00
N LEU A 100 7.99 1.59 8.01
CA LEU A 100 8.35 1.83 6.61
C LEU A 100 8.90 3.27 6.44
N ALA A 101 8.20 4.27 6.98
CA ALA A 101 8.60 5.66 6.86
C ALA A 101 9.97 5.95 7.52
N GLU A 102 10.21 5.37 8.69
CA GLU A 102 11.50 5.47 9.38
C GLU A 102 12.62 4.74 8.62
N TRP A 103 12.33 3.56 8.08
CA TRP A 103 13.29 2.79 7.29
C TRP A 103 13.69 3.57 6.01
N ILE A 104 12.74 4.17 5.30
CA ILE A 104 13.01 5.02 4.14
C ILE A 104 14.02 6.12 4.50
N ARG A 105 13.82 6.80 5.62
CA ARG A 105 14.75 7.83 6.11
C ARG A 105 16.15 7.28 6.34
N LYS A 106 16.25 6.13 7.00
CA LYS A 106 17.53 5.49 7.32
C LYS A 106 18.29 5.01 6.08
N GLN A 107 17.56 4.61 5.04
CA GLN A 107 18.16 4.14 3.79
C GLN A 107 18.57 5.26 2.83
N GLY A 108 18.12 6.50 3.06
CA GLY A 108 18.48 7.65 2.26
C GLY A 108 17.85 7.65 0.86
N TYR A 109 16.63 7.14 0.72
CA TYR A 109 15.86 7.29 -0.51
C TYR A 109 15.52 8.75 -0.76
N THR A 110 15.57 9.17 -2.02
CA THR A 110 15.24 10.52 -2.46
C THR A 110 13.91 10.60 -3.20
N GLU A 111 13.48 9.47 -3.75
CA GLU A 111 12.20 9.33 -4.46
C GLU A 111 11.49 8.06 -3.98
N VAL A 112 10.20 8.16 -3.70
CA VAL A 112 9.35 7.04 -3.30
C VAL A 112 8.06 7.08 -4.09
N GLU A 113 7.80 6.02 -4.84
CA GLU A 113 6.53 5.84 -5.54
C GLU A 113 5.69 4.79 -4.82
N LEU A 114 4.40 5.07 -4.59
CA LEU A 114 3.47 4.13 -3.99
C LEU A 114 2.50 3.60 -5.04
N ILE A 115 2.24 2.30 -4.97
CA ILE A 115 1.21 1.59 -5.73
C ILE A 115 0.48 0.61 -4.80
N GLY A 116 -0.69 0.14 -5.19
CA GLY A 116 -1.44 -0.87 -4.45
C GLY A 116 -2.79 -0.40 -3.95
N VAL A 117 -3.26 -0.98 -2.85
CA VAL A 117 -4.63 -0.80 -2.37
C VAL A 117 -4.71 -0.60 -0.85
N CYS A 118 -5.77 0.05 -0.35
CA CYS A 118 -6.70 0.89 -1.13
C CYS A 118 -6.18 2.32 -1.16
N THR A 119 -6.37 3.01 -2.27
CA THR A 119 -5.94 4.41 -2.47
C THR A 119 -6.39 5.31 -1.33
N ASP A 120 -7.65 5.16 -0.93
CA ASP A 120 -8.37 5.99 0.05
C ASP A 120 -8.14 5.56 1.51
N ILE A 121 -7.37 4.51 1.74
CA ILE A 121 -7.11 3.97 3.08
C ILE A 121 -5.60 3.79 3.30
N CYS A 122 -5.04 2.65 2.91
CA CYS A 122 -3.64 2.31 3.21
C CYS A 122 -2.65 3.09 2.36
N VAL A 123 -2.96 3.37 1.09
CA VAL A 123 -2.06 4.13 0.21
C VAL A 123 -1.91 5.57 0.70
N ILE A 124 -3.01 6.30 0.87
CA ILE A 124 -2.95 7.69 1.38
C ILE A 124 -2.34 7.74 2.77
N SER A 125 -2.66 6.80 3.65
CA SER A 125 -2.11 6.78 5.02
C SER A 125 -0.60 6.59 5.01
N ASN A 126 -0.06 5.69 4.17
CA ASN A 126 1.38 5.51 4.02
C ASN A 126 2.04 6.71 3.36
N ALA A 127 1.46 7.28 2.30
CA ALA A 127 1.98 8.46 1.63
C ALA A 127 2.14 9.64 2.61
N MET A 128 1.12 9.91 3.41
CA MET A 128 1.14 10.99 4.42
C MET A 128 2.12 10.70 5.55
N THR A 129 2.21 9.45 6.02
CA THR A 129 3.16 9.06 7.06
C THR A 129 4.60 9.18 6.55
N ILE A 130 4.88 8.73 5.33
CA ILE A 130 6.19 8.89 4.71
C ILE A 130 6.54 10.38 4.57
N LYS A 131 5.60 11.21 4.12
CA LYS A 131 5.79 12.66 4.01
C LYS A 131 6.13 13.32 5.34
N ALA A 132 5.46 12.91 6.42
CA ALA A 132 5.71 13.45 7.76
C ALA A 132 7.11 13.10 8.31
N PHE A 133 7.59 11.88 8.02
CA PHE A 133 8.93 11.42 8.44
C PHE A 133 10.05 11.92 7.53
N ASN A 134 9.74 12.19 6.26
CA ASN A 134 10.71 12.47 5.19
C ASN A 134 10.25 13.67 4.36
N PRO A 135 10.24 14.89 4.91
CA PRO A 135 9.65 16.07 4.25
C PRO A 135 10.31 16.42 2.91
N GLU A 136 11.59 16.07 2.72
CA GLU A 136 12.37 16.39 1.52
C GLU A 136 12.37 15.28 0.47
N VAL A 137 11.77 14.11 0.78
CA VAL A 137 11.66 13.02 -0.19
C VAL A 137 10.53 13.33 -1.19
N GLU A 138 10.83 13.18 -2.48
CA GLU A 138 9.81 13.26 -3.53
C GLU A 138 8.91 12.03 -3.46
N ILE A 139 7.63 12.24 -3.18
CA ILE A 139 6.64 11.19 -3.06
C ILE A 139 5.69 11.26 -4.23
N SER A 140 5.47 10.13 -4.88
CA SER A 140 4.47 9.98 -5.93
C SER A 140 3.56 8.77 -5.69
N VAL A 141 2.38 8.83 -6.29
CA VAL A 141 1.40 7.74 -6.33
C VAL A 141 1.00 7.54 -7.78
N ASP A 142 1.13 6.33 -8.29
CA ASP A 142 0.65 5.96 -9.63
C ASP A 142 -0.84 5.62 -9.56
N ALA A 143 -1.67 6.54 -10.06
CA ALA A 143 -3.12 6.40 -10.01
C ALA A 143 -3.63 5.18 -10.80
N GLY A 144 -2.95 4.82 -11.88
CA GLY A 144 -3.29 3.64 -12.69
C GLY A 144 -2.91 2.31 -12.04
N CYS A 145 -2.06 2.35 -11.00
CA CYS A 145 -1.63 1.20 -10.21
C CYS A 145 -2.23 1.20 -8.80
N CYS A 146 -3.25 2.01 -8.54
CA CYS A 146 -3.98 2.05 -7.28
C CYS A 146 -5.48 1.91 -7.51
N ALA A 147 -6.18 1.39 -6.51
CA ALA A 147 -7.64 1.33 -6.50
C ALA A 147 -8.17 1.64 -5.11
N GLY A 148 -9.25 2.40 -5.05
CA GLY A 148 -9.99 2.66 -3.82
C GLY A 148 -11.14 1.67 -3.62
N VAL A 149 -11.85 1.83 -2.53
CA VAL A 149 -13.08 1.07 -2.27
C VAL A 149 -14.13 1.37 -3.35
N THR A 150 -14.20 2.63 -3.77
CA THR A 150 -15.02 3.09 -4.89
C THR A 150 -14.22 4.00 -5.81
N PRO A 151 -14.63 4.18 -7.09
CA PRO A 151 -13.99 5.17 -7.97
C PRO A 151 -14.00 6.59 -7.39
N GLN A 152 -15.07 6.96 -6.69
CA GLN A 152 -15.19 8.30 -6.08
C GLN A 152 -14.21 8.48 -4.91
N SER A 153 -14.10 7.50 -4.01
CA SER A 153 -13.16 7.60 -2.88
C SER A 153 -11.71 7.54 -3.34
N HIS A 154 -11.41 6.78 -4.38
CA HIS A 154 -10.10 6.80 -5.05
C HIS A 154 -9.75 8.21 -5.52
N LYS A 155 -10.62 8.85 -6.30
CA LYS A 155 -10.40 10.22 -6.78
C LYS A 155 -10.25 11.21 -5.64
N THR A 156 -11.09 11.12 -4.62
CA THR A 156 -11.03 12.01 -3.45
C THR A 156 -9.67 11.91 -2.74
N ALA A 157 -9.16 10.70 -2.57
CA ALA A 157 -7.85 10.49 -1.95
C ALA A 157 -6.70 11.05 -2.80
N LEU A 158 -6.74 10.85 -4.12
CA LEU A 158 -5.74 11.42 -5.03
C LEU A 158 -5.75 12.97 -4.97
N ASP A 159 -6.92 13.58 -4.98
CA ASP A 159 -7.06 15.04 -4.88
C ASP A 159 -6.54 15.56 -3.52
N ALA A 160 -6.81 14.84 -2.42
CA ALA A 160 -6.27 15.17 -1.11
C ALA A 160 -4.74 15.09 -1.06
N MET A 161 -4.16 14.04 -1.65
CA MET A 161 -2.70 13.88 -1.72
C MET A 161 -2.03 14.97 -2.56
N LYS A 162 -2.65 15.39 -3.68
CA LYS A 162 -2.17 16.55 -4.47
C LYS A 162 -2.09 17.81 -3.61
N GLY A 163 -3.10 18.06 -2.80
CA GLY A 163 -3.11 19.21 -1.86
C GLY A 163 -1.97 19.16 -0.83
N CYS A 164 -1.48 17.97 -0.51
CA CYS A 164 -0.35 17.74 0.41
C CYS A 164 1.00 17.60 -0.33
N GLN A 165 1.09 18.06 -1.58
CA GLN A 165 2.31 18.05 -2.38
C GLN A 165 2.84 16.63 -2.71
N ILE A 166 1.98 15.65 -2.77
CA ILE A 166 2.29 14.32 -3.29
C ILE A 166 1.95 14.31 -4.78
N ARG A 167 2.91 13.94 -5.61
CA ARG A 167 2.75 13.89 -7.07
C ARG A 167 1.87 12.71 -7.45
N ILE A 168 0.88 12.93 -8.29
CA ILE A 168 0.05 11.86 -8.83
C ILE A 168 0.46 11.63 -10.29
N GLU A 169 0.92 10.42 -10.56
CA GLU A 169 1.18 9.93 -11.92
C GLU A 169 -0.12 9.32 -12.49
N GLU A 170 -0.39 9.58 -13.77
CA GLU A 170 -1.60 9.11 -14.48
C GLU A 170 -1.24 8.12 -15.59
#